data_c874475a97cdb793bb87fb0de0d853ef
#
_entry.id   c874475a97cdb793bb87fb0de0d853ef
#
_cell.length_a   1.000
_cell.length_b   1.000
_cell.length_c   1.000
_cell.angle_alpha   90.00
_cell.angle_beta   90.00
_cell.angle_gamma   90.00
#
_symmetry.space_group_name_H-M   'P 1'
#
loop_
_entity.id
_entity.type
_entity.pdbx_description
1 polymer ?
#
loop_
_entity_poly.entity_id
_entity_poly.type
_entity_poly.pdbx_seq_one_letter_code
_entity_poly.pdbx_strand_id
1 'polypeptide(L)'
;MMQGPPSRWTTAALIGALALSCAPRAAGSLRTDLVRLPPGFRIEVFASGVANARQMAWSPQGVLYVGSREAGTVHALPDRDGDWRADGVHVVAEGLEQPSGVAWREGALWVAEISRVLRFDGIDERYSGSPQPVVVSEAFPDDAHHGWKFIAFGPDGRLYVPVGAPCNVCETEGLFGTITRMDPDGGTPEVVARGVRNSVGFDWHPQTGELWFTDNGRDRMGDDVPPDELNRVAEPGRHYGFPFCHGGDVPDPEYGDRGSCDEAVPPAQKLGPHVAAIGMRFYTGDQFPAEYRNQIFIAEHGSWNRSEKIGYRVTLVRLDPAGTPVSYEPFAEGWLQGEEAWGRPADVLVAPDGSLLVADDFADAIYRIVYEGGD
;
A
#
# COMPACT_ATOMS: atom_id res chain seq x y z
N MET A 1 7.53 80.14 -24.77
CA MET A 1 8.38 79.15 -24.09
C MET A 1 7.46 78.04 -23.57
N MET A 2 7.37 76.93 -24.30
CA MET A 2 6.56 75.75 -23.94
C MET A 2 7.50 74.64 -23.46
N GLN A 3 7.31 74.21 -22.22
CA GLN A 3 8.02 73.06 -21.65
C GLN A 3 7.23 71.79 -21.95
N GLY A 4 7.88 70.84 -22.61
CA GLY A 4 7.30 69.49 -22.83
C GLY A 4 7.39 68.58 -21.60
N PRO A 5 6.55 67.51 -21.49
CA PRO A 5 6.50 66.63 -20.34
C PRO A 5 7.60 65.58 -20.35
N PRO A 6 8.01 65.03 -19.19
CA PRO A 6 9.08 64.06 -19.07
C PRO A 6 8.61 62.64 -19.47
N SER A 7 9.48 61.92 -20.18
CA SER A 7 9.35 60.53 -20.60
C SER A 7 9.38 59.56 -19.40
N ARG A 8 8.36 58.70 -19.30
CA ARG A 8 8.32 57.59 -18.35
C ARG A 8 9.09 56.39 -18.95
N TRP A 9 10.13 55.99 -18.28
CA TRP A 9 10.80 54.70 -18.54
C TRP A 9 10.04 53.58 -17.80
N THR A 10 9.44 52.65 -18.54
CA THR A 10 8.87 51.42 -18.03
C THR A 10 9.96 50.35 -17.97
N THR A 11 10.37 50.01 -16.77
CA THR A 11 11.24 48.88 -16.52
C THR A 11 10.38 47.59 -16.54
N ALA A 12 10.54 46.78 -17.56
CA ALA A 12 9.97 45.43 -17.61
C ALA A 12 10.82 44.51 -16.75
N ALA A 13 10.25 44.04 -15.64
CA ALA A 13 10.86 42.98 -14.82
C ALA A 13 10.60 41.62 -15.50
N LEU A 14 11.66 41.00 -15.99
CA LEU A 14 11.63 39.57 -16.38
C LEU A 14 11.55 38.70 -15.11
N ILE A 15 10.41 38.09 -14.86
CA ILE A 15 10.27 37.02 -13.89
C ILE A 15 10.72 35.74 -14.59
N GLY A 16 11.96 35.33 -14.31
CA GLY A 16 12.46 34.03 -14.70
C GLY A 16 11.80 32.94 -13.86
N ALA A 17 10.94 32.15 -14.46
CA ALA A 17 10.44 30.92 -13.85
C ALA A 17 11.61 29.91 -13.80
N LEU A 18 12.15 29.68 -12.60
CA LEU A 18 13.00 28.51 -12.34
C LEU A 18 12.11 27.26 -12.40
N ALA A 19 12.14 26.55 -13.53
CA ALA A 19 11.69 25.19 -13.56
C ALA A 19 12.68 24.34 -12.73
N LEU A 20 12.28 23.92 -11.53
CA LEU A 20 12.96 22.83 -10.85
C LEU A 20 12.77 21.58 -11.69
N SER A 21 13.76 21.25 -12.50
CA SER A 21 13.85 19.92 -13.10
C SER A 21 14.17 18.94 -11.96
N CYS A 22 13.19 18.12 -11.58
CA CYS A 22 13.45 16.90 -10.82
C CYS A 22 14.33 16.00 -11.71
N ALA A 23 15.64 16.05 -11.52
CA ALA A 23 16.53 15.07 -12.15
C ALA A 23 16.13 13.69 -11.63
N PRO A 24 16.04 12.66 -12.50
CA PRO A 24 15.82 11.30 -12.04
C PRO A 24 16.95 10.94 -11.07
N ARG A 25 16.56 10.48 -9.87
CA ARG A 25 17.51 9.98 -8.87
C ARG A 25 18.29 8.85 -9.56
N ALA A 26 19.62 8.94 -9.59
CA ALA A 26 20.42 7.85 -10.11
C ALA A 26 20.03 6.58 -9.33
N ALA A 27 19.62 5.54 -10.05
CA ALA A 27 19.28 4.26 -9.44
C ALA A 27 20.51 3.78 -8.67
N GLY A 28 20.47 3.93 -7.34
CA GLY A 28 21.47 3.33 -6.46
C GLY A 28 21.42 1.82 -6.69
N SER A 29 22.55 1.14 -6.61
CA SER A 29 22.57 -0.32 -6.71
C SER A 29 21.62 -0.90 -5.65
N LEU A 30 20.67 -1.75 -6.07
CA LEU A 30 19.81 -2.46 -5.14
C LEU A 30 20.67 -3.34 -4.22
N ARG A 31 20.57 -3.08 -2.91
CA ARG A 31 21.43 -3.67 -1.90
C ARG A 31 20.81 -4.95 -1.31
N THR A 32 20.44 -5.91 -2.17
CA THR A 32 19.87 -7.18 -1.73
C THR A 32 20.82 -8.00 -0.85
N ASP A 33 22.13 -7.77 -0.97
CA ASP A 33 23.19 -8.30 -0.11
C ASP A 33 23.06 -7.92 1.37
N LEU A 34 22.34 -6.85 1.68
CA LEU A 34 22.08 -6.39 3.05
C LEU A 34 20.80 -6.97 3.65
N VAL A 35 19.94 -7.57 2.83
CA VAL A 35 18.68 -8.13 3.33
C VAL A 35 18.94 -9.46 4.03
N ARG A 36 18.53 -9.52 5.29
CA ARG A 36 18.62 -10.71 6.13
C ARG A 36 17.28 -11.44 6.09
N LEU A 37 17.35 -12.75 5.88
CA LEU A 37 16.22 -13.68 5.80
C LEU A 37 16.46 -14.88 6.72
N PRO A 38 15.42 -15.63 7.08
CA PRO A 38 15.60 -16.92 7.75
C PRO A 38 16.43 -17.90 6.91
N PRO A 39 17.05 -18.91 7.53
CA PRO A 39 17.82 -19.92 6.80
C PRO A 39 17.00 -20.60 5.68
N GLY A 40 17.66 -20.83 4.55
CA GLY A 40 17.04 -21.45 3.37
C GLY A 40 16.29 -20.48 2.46
N PHE A 41 16.10 -19.23 2.86
CA PHE A 41 15.52 -18.19 2.01
C PHE A 41 16.57 -17.34 1.31
N ARG A 42 16.23 -16.84 0.14
CA ARG A 42 17.03 -15.94 -0.67
C ARG A 42 16.15 -14.86 -1.28
N ILE A 43 16.71 -13.66 -1.46
CA ILE A 43 16.08 -12.54 -2.16
C ILE A 43 16.79 -12.27 -3.48
N GLU A 44 16.02 -11.98 -4.51
CA GLU A 44 16.51 -11.57 -5.83
C GLU A 44 15.69 -10.39 -6.38
N VAL A 45 16.15 -9.78 -7.45
CA VAL A 45 15.45 -8.68 -8.10
C VAL A 45 14.58 -9.28 -9.22
N PHE A 46 13.24 -9.08 -9.11
CA PHE A 46 12.28 -9.38 -10.17
C PHE A 46 12.27 -8.27 -11.23
N ALA A 47 12.23 -7.00 -10.78
CA ALA A 47 12.27 -5.83 -11.67
C ALA A 47 12.91 -4.62 -10.98
N SER A 48 13.53 -3.73 -11.77
CA SER A 48 14.04 -2.43 -11.33
C SER A 48 13.56 -1.33 -12.28
N GLY A 49 13.54 -0.08 -11.80
CA GLY A 49 13.03 1.05 -12.56
C GLY A 49 11.49 1.10 -12.60
N VAL A 50 10.84 0.46 -11.63
CA VAL A 50 9.38 0.51 -11.43
C VAL A 50 9.07 1.71 -10.55
N ALA A 51 8.91 2.87 -11.14
CA ALA A 51 8.83 4.13 -10.43
C ALA A 51 7.75 4.13 -9.34
N ASN A 52 8.18 4.35 -8.09
CA ASN A 52 7.32 4.48 -6.91
C ASN A 52 6.35 3.29 -6.74
N ALA A 53 6.86 2.05 -6.84
CA ALA A 53 6.10 0.80 -6.86
C ALA A 53 5.26 0.60 -5.60
N ARG A 54 3.94 0.44 -5.76
CA ARG A 54 2.99 0.24 -4.66
C ARG A 54 2.29 -1.11 -4.78
N GLN A 55 0.98 -1.15 -4.79
CA GLN A 55 0.25 -2.41 -4.85
C GLN A 55 0.54 -3.18 -6.14
N MET A 56 0.62 -4.49 -6.00
CA MET A 56 0.86 -5.45 -7.07
C MET A 56 -0.37 -6.32 -7.34
N ALA A 57 -0.61 -6.66 -8.61
CA ALA A 57 -1.63 -7.62 -9.03
C ALA A 57 -1.09 -8.51 -10.15
N TRP A 58 -1.14 -9.83 -9.98
CA TRP A 58 -0.66 -10.79 -10.95
C TRP A 58 -1.78 -11.22 -11.91
N SER A 59 -1.48 -11.24 -13.20
CA SER A 59 -2.32 -11.81 -14.24
C SER A 59 -1.92 -13.27 -14.54
N PRO A 60 -2.87 -14.19 -14.75
CA PRO A 60 -2.57 -15.55 -15.20
C PRO A 60 -1.81 -15.64 -16.53
N GLN A 61 -1.72 -14.54 -17.28
CA GLN A 61 -0.93 -14.44 -18.51
C GLN A 61 0.56 -14.12 -18.27
N GLY A 62 1.02 -14.14 -17.00
CA GLY A 62 2.42 -13.87 -16.67
C GLY A 62 2.77 -12.37 -16.68
N VAL A 63 1.83 -11.50 -16.37
CA VAL A 63 2.07 -10.06 -16.25
C VAL A 63 1.82 -9.61 -14.82
N LEU A 64 2.82 -8.98 -14.20
CA LEU A 64 2.65 -8.29 -12.93
C LEU A 64 2.27 -6.83 -13.20
N TYR A 65 1.08 -6.41 -12.74
CA TYR A 65 0.67 -5.02 -12.76
C TYR A 65 1.03 -4.36 -11.44
N VAL A 66 1.55 -3.12 -11.52
CA VAL A 66 2.04 -2.39 -10.34
C VAL A 66 1.50 -0.96 -10.38
N GLY A 67 0.80 -0.57 -9.32
CA GLY A 67 0.40 0.81 -9.11
C GLY A 67 1.55 1.67 -8.60
N SER A 68 1.39 2.98 -8.67
CA SER A 68 2.31 3.93 -8.05
C SER A 68 1.55 4.99 -7.27
N ARG A 69 2.24 5.72 -6.40
CA ARG A 69 1.63 6.83 -5.68
C ARG A 69 1.97 8.15 -6.35
N GLU A 70 3.16 8.68 -6.10
CA GLU A 70 3.56 10.02 -6.55
C GLU A 70 3.97 10.06 -8.03
N ALA A 71 4.39 8.92 -8.59
CA ALA A 71 4.73 8.83 -10.00
C ALA A 71 3.51 8.99 -10.92
N GLY A 72 2.29 8.73 -10.43
CA GLY A 72 1.06 8.88 -11.21
C GLY A 72 0.96 7.91 -12.39
N THR A 73 1.63 6.76 -12.29
CA THR A 73 1.73 5.75 -13.36
C THR A 73 1.27 4.39 -12.89
N VAL A 74 0.79 3.59 -13.84
CA VAL A 74 0.56 2.14 -13.66
C VAL A 74 1.50 1.40 -14.60
N HIS A 75 2.17 0.38 -14.08
CA HIS A 75 3.15 -0.40 -14.82
C HIS A 75 2.66 -1.82 -15.10
N ALA A 76 3.12 -2.39 -16.21
CA ALA A 76 3.01 -3.80 -16.54
C ALA A 76 4.42 -4.39 -16.70
N LEU A 77 4.66 -5.49 -16.02
CA LEU A 77 5.94 -6.19 -15.94
C LEU A 77 5.72 -7.62 -16.42
N PRO A 78 5.80 -7.88 -17.74
CA PRO A 78 5.66 -9.22 -18.27
C PRO A 78 6.87 -10.08 -17.91
N ASP A 79 6.60 -11.34 -17.59
CA ASP A 79 7.56 -12.43 -17.48
C ASP A 79 7.05 -13.55 -18.40
N ARG A 80 7.50 -13.58 -19.65
CA ARG A 80 6.97 -14.45 -20.69
C ARG A 80 7.70 -15.78 -20.80
N ASP A 81 8.97 -15.78 -20.41
CA ASP A 81 9.80 -17.00 -20.43
C ASP A 81 9.78 -17.77 -19.10
N GLY A 82 9.17 -17.16 -18.05
CA GLY A 82 8.97 -17.79 -16.75
C GLY A 82 10.25 -17.91 -15.92
N ASP A 83 11.24 -17.06 -16.18
CA ASP A 83 12.50 -17.04 -15.42
C ASP A 83 12.43 -16.25 -14.10
N TRP A 84 11.23 -15.69 -13.81
CA TRP A 84 10.95 -14.87 -12.64
C TRP A 84 11.73 -13.55 -12.61
N ARG A 85 11.94 -13.00 -13.79
CA ARG A 85 12.45 -11.66 -14.02
C ARG A 85 11.58 -10.97 -15.05
N ALA A 86 11.25 -9.73 -14.83
CA ALA A 86 10.46 -8.99 -15.81
C ALA A 86 11.27 -8.77 -17.10
N ASP A 87 10.70 -9.12 -18.25
CA ASP A 87 11.26 -8.85 -19.60
C ASP A 87 11.41 -7.35 -19.87
N GLY A 88 10.66 -6.52 -19.14
CA GLY A 88 10.69 -5.07 -19.25
C GLY A 88 9.67 -4.39 -18.36
N VAL A 89 9.78 -3.07 -18.26
CA VAL A 89 8.85 -2.21 -17.52
C VAL A 89 8.07 -1.39 -18.54
N HIS A 90 6.76 -1.62 -18.64
CA HIS A 90 5.88 -0.91 -19.57
C HIS A 90 4.95 0.01 -18.78
N VAL A 91 4.77 1.25 -19.23
CA VAL A 91 3.76 2.17 -18.68
C VAL A 91 2.42 1.87 -19.34
N VAL A 92 1.44 1.43 -18.54
CA VAL A 92 0.06 1.19 -18.97
C VAL A 92 -0.71 2.49 -19.09
N ALA A 93 -0.58 3.33 -18.06
CA ALA A 93 -1.23 4.65 -17.99
C ALA A 93 -0.34 5.60 -17.17
N GLU A 94 -0.46 6.91 -17.48
CA GLU A 94 0.27 8.00 -16.84
C GLU A 94 -0.64 9.21 -16.59
N GLY A 95 -0.22 10.13 -15.73
CA GLY A 95 -0.99 11.32 -15.41
C GLY A 95 -2.22 11.02 -14.53
N LEU A 96 -2.22 9.89 -13.84
CA LEU A 96 -3.25 9.50 -12.90
C LEU A 96 -2.98 10.07 -11.49
N GLU A 97 -4.05 10.23 -10.71
CA GLU A 97 -3.96 10.81 -9.36
C GLU A 97 -3.70 9.73 -8.31
N GLN A 98 -2.41 9.51 -7.96
CA GLN A 98 -1.95 8.52 -6.99
C GLN A 98 -2.55 7.11 -7.22
N PRO A 99 -2.39 6.51 -8.43
CA PRO A 99 -3.02 5.24 -8.80
C PRO A 99 -2.34 4.05 -8.11
N SER A 100 -2.32 4.04 -6.78
CA SER A 100 -1.58 3.04 -6.01
C SER A 100 -2.27 1.69 -5.92
N GLY A 101 -3.60 1.68 -5.99
CA GLY A 101 -4.40 0.46 -5.89
C GLY A 101 -4.61 -0.19 -7.25
N VAL A 102 -4.25 -1.46 -7.38
CA VAL A 102 -4.47 -2.24 -8.62
C VAL A 102 -5.03 -3.63 -8.29
N ALA A 103 -6.02 -4.09 -9.08
CA ALA A 103 -6.58 -5.43 -8.95
C ALA A 103 -6.90 -6.00 -10.33
N TRP A 104 -6.42 -7.21 -10.61
CA TRP A 104 -6.71 -7.92 -11.86
C TRP A 104 -7.85 -8.91 -11.67
N ARG A 105 -8.76 -8.97 -12.62
CA ARG A 105 -9.82 -9.97 -12.67
C ARG A 105 -10.33 -10.17 -14.09
N GLU A 106 -10.50 -11.42 -14.52
CA GLU A 106 -11.20 -11.79 -15.78
C GLU A 106 -10.70 -11.01 -17.01
N GLY A 107 -9.38 -10.78 -17.11
CA GLY A 107 -8.74 -10.10 -18.25
C GLY A 107 -8.82 -8.57 -18.21
N ALA A 108 -9.27 -8.00 -17.11
CA ALA A 108 -9.28 -6.55 -16.89
C ALA A 108 -8.46 -6.17 -15.65
N LEU A 109 -7.95 -4.93 -15.66
CA LEU A 109 -7.25 -4.32 -14.54
C LEU A 109 -8.09 -3.16 -14.00
N TRP A 110 -8.46 -3.24 -12.72
CA TRP A 110 -9.00 -2.11 -11.97
C TRP A 110 -7.87 -1.32 -11.35
N VAL A 111 -7.98 0.01 -11.41
CA VAL A 111 -7.01 0.96 -10.86
C VAL A 111 -7.76 1.97 -10.02
N ALA A 112 -7.36 2.14 -8.77
CA ALA A 112 -7.95 3.16 -7.91
C ALA A 112 -7.04 4.38 -7.83
N GLU A 113 -7.60 5.52 -8.22
CA GLU A 113 -7.10 6.86 -7.93
C GLU A 113 -7.65 7.36 -6.58
N ILE A 114 -7.37 8.59 -6.20
CA ILE A 114 -7.91 9.17 -4.95
C ILE A 114 -9.43 9.12 -4.94
N SER A 115 -10.08 9.63 -5.99
CA SER A 115 -11.55 9.79 -6.04
C SER A 115 -12.26 8.84 -6.98
N ARG A 116 -11.51 8.10 -7.82
CA ARG A 116 -12.07 7.29 -8.90
C ARG A 116 -11.55 5.86 -8.89
N VAL A 117 -12.37 4.97 -9.45
CA VAL A 117 -11.95 3.63 -9.85
C VAL A 117 -12.08 3.52 -11.36
N LEU A 118 -11.00 3.15 -12.01
CA LEU A 118 -10.88 2.95 -13.44
C LEU A 118 -10.79 1.45 -13.75
N ARG A 119 -11.22 1.03 -14.95
CA ARG A 119 -11.06 -0.33 -15.47
C ARG A 119 -10.47 -0.32 -16.87
N PHE A 120 -9.43 -1.11 -17.07
CA PHE A 120 -8.79 -1.33 -18.36
C PHE A 120 -9.13 -2.73 -18.87
N ASP A 121 -10.04 -2.83 -19.83
CA ASP A 121 -10.51 -4.10 -20.38
C ASP A 121 -9.50 -4.71 -21.37
N GLY A 122 -9.34 -6.05 -21.36
CA GLY A 122 -8.41 -6.78 -22.23
C GLY A 122 -6.96 -6.38 -22.02
N ILE A 123 -6.58 -6.12 -20.78
CA ILE A 123 -5.32 -5.46 -20.43
C ILE A 123 -4.09 -6.31 -20.79
N ASP A 124 -4.17 -7.63 -20.65
CA ASP A 124 -3.03 -8.53 -20.86
C ASP A 124 -2.50 -8.50 -22.31
N GLU A 125 -3.37 -8.15 -23.26
CA GLU A 125 -3.03 -8.02 -24.70
C GLU A 125 -2.72 -6.56 -25.09
N ARG A 126 -3.09 -5.58 -24.24
CA ARG A 126 -3.14 -4.16 -24.61
C ARG A 126 -2.26 -3.25 -23.76
N TYR A 127 -1.61 -3.76 -22.72
CA TYR A 127 -0.86 -2.95 -21.76
C TYR A 127 0.22 -2.06 -22.39
N SER A 128 0.82 -2.46 -23.51
CA SER A 128 1.85 -1.67 -24.20
C SER A 128 1.29 -0.62 -25.19
N GLY A 129 -0.04 -0.58 -25.39
CA GLY A 129 -0.72 0.25 -26.38
C GLY A 129 -1.42 1.48 -25.81
N SER A 130 -1.11 1.93 -24.60
CA SER A 130 -1.79 3.03 -23.91
C SER A 130 -3.33 2.87 -23.91
N PRO A 131 -3.85 1.78 -23.33
CA PRO A 131 -5.28 1.49 -23.33
C PRO A 131 -6.06 2.60 -22.63
N GLN A 132 -7.26 2.91 -23.14
CA GLN A 132 -8.11 3.90 -22.51
C GLN A 132 -8.99 3.21 -21.44
N PRO A 133 -9.07 3.76 -20.22
CA PRO A 133 -9.89 3.19 -19.16
C PRO A 133 -11.36 3.53 -19.30
N VAL A 134 -12.19 2.70 -18.69
CA VAL A 134 -13.58 3.01 -18.35
C VAL A 134 -13.63 3.50 -16.92
N VAL A 135 -14.31 4.62 -16.64
CA VAL A 135 -14.58 5.07 -15.29
C VAL A 135 -15.68 4.20 -14.69
N VAL A 136 -15.33 3.42 -13.66
CA VAL A 136 -16.26 2.52 -12.95
C VAL A 136 -17.02 3.26 -11.85
N SER A 137 -16.31 4.13 -11.12
CA SER A 137 -16.88 4.88 -10.00
C SER A 137 -16.15 6.22 -9.79
N GLU A 138 -16.91 7.24 -9.40
CA GLU A 138 -16.45 8.55 -8.93
C GLU A 138 -17.05 8.86 -7.54
N ALA A 139 -17.36 7.82 -6.77
CA ALA A 139 -18.09 7.94 -5.50
C ALA A 139 -17.18 8.24 -4.29
N PHE A 140 -15.85 8.27 -4.47
CA PHE A 140 -14.92 8.47 -3.38
C PHE A 140 -14.55 9.94 -3.16
N PRO A 141 -14.22 10.34 -1.91
CA PRO A 141 -13.73 11.69 -1.64
C PRO A 141 -12.42 11.99 -2.40
N ASP A 142 -12.19 13.28 -2.70
CA ASP A 142 -11.04 13.79 -3.44
C ASP A 142 -9.92 14.36 -2.54
N ASP A 143 -9.99 14.13 -1.22
CA ASP A 143 -8.95 14.58 -0.30
C ASP A 143 -7.66 13.74 -0.48
N ALA A 144 -6.53 14.43 -0.71
CA ALA A 144 -5.26 13.80 -0.94
C ALA A 144 -4.61 13.23 0.33
N HIS A 145 -5.01 13.69 1.53
CA HIS A 145 -4.49 13.18 2.79
C HIS A 145 -5.06 11.78 3.05
N HIS A 146 -4.20 10.76 3.11
CA HIS A 146 -4.58 9.34 3.12
C HIS A 146 -5.51 8.95 1.94
N GLY A 147 -5.41 9.70 0.82
CA GLY A 147 -6.28 9.52 -0.34
C GLY A 147 -5.95 8.29 -1.19
N TRP A 148 -4.68 7.83 -1.20
CA TRP A 148 -4.26 6.67 -1.98
C TRP A 148 -4.94 5.38 -1.49
N LYS A 149 -5.25 4.51 -2.43
CA LYS A 149 -6.06 3.31 -2.18
C LYS A 149 -5.23 2.04 -2.31
N PHE A 150 -5.70 1.01 -1.66
CA PHE A 150 -5.41 -0.39 -1.93
C PHE A 150 -6.73 -1.04 -2.34
N ILE A 151 -6.77 -1.86 -3.39
CA ILE A 151 -8.02 -2.49 -3.83
C ILE A 151 -7.84 -3.99 -4.07
N ALA A 152 -8.86 -4.77 -3.77
CA ALA A 152 -8.89 -6.18 -4.11
C ALA A 152 -10.32 -6.69 -4.19
N PHE A 153 -10.53 -7.78 -4.94
CA PHE A 153 -11.80 -8.48 -5.01
C PHE A 153 -11.94 -9.45 -3.85
N GLY A 154 -13.02 -9.31 -3.08
CA GLY A 154 -13.35 -10.23 -2.01
C GLY A 154 -13.91 -11.57 -2.50
N PRO A 155 -14.01 -12.55 -1.59
CA PRO A 155 -14.62 -13.86 -1.91
C PRO A 155 -16.09 -13.74 -2.30
N ASP A 156 -16.75 -12.63 -1.98
CA ASP A 156 -18.10 -12.27 -2.43
C ASP A 156 -18.13 -11.68 -3.85
N GLY A 157 -16.99 -11.55 -4.51
CA GLY A 157 -16.82 -11.00 -5.85
C GLY A 157 -16.91 -9.47 -5.93
N ARG A 158 -17.07 -8.77 -4.81
CA ARG A 158 -17.10 -7.30 -4.75
C ARG A 158 -15.69 -6.72 -4.67
N LEU A 159 -15.55 -5.50 -5.17
CA LEU A 159 -14.30 -4.72 -5.04
C LEU A 159 -14.28 -3.98 -3.70
N TYR A 160 -13.26 -4.24 -2.89
CA TYR A 160 -13.05 -3.57 -1.61
C TYR A 160 -12.11 -2.38 -1.80
N VAL A 161 -12.47 -1.25 -1.16
CA VAL A 161 -11.77 0.03 -1.29
C VAL A 161 -11.73 0.72 0.07
N PRO A 162 -10.57 0.88 0.71
CA PRO A 162 -10.44 1.68 1.91
C PRO A 162 -10.44 3.16 1.58
N VAL A 163 -10.95 3.96 2.51
CA VAL A 163 -10.96 5.42 2.42
C VAL A 163 -10.39 5.97 3.72
N GLY A 164 -9.16 6.44 3.68
CA GLY A 164 -8.48 6.97 4.85
C GLY A 164 -9.11 8.25 5.41
N ALA A 165 -8.79 8.59 6.65
CA ALA A 165 -9.22 9.83 7.27
C ALA A 165 -8.54 11.04 6.60
N PRO A 166 -9.22 12.19 6.40
CA PRO A 166 -8.66 13.37 5.74
C PRO A 166 -7.74 14.20 6.65
N CYS A 167 -7.19 13.59 7.70
CA CYS A 167 -6.46 14.27 8.75
C CYS A 167 -5.55 13.31 9.52
N ASN A 168 -4.63 13.86 10.33
CA ASN A 168 -3.89 13.06 11.30
C ASN A 168 -4.82 12.47 12.36
N VAL A 169 -5.70 13.31 12.93
CA VAL A 169 -6.76 12.91 13.86
C VAL A 169 -7.93 13.86 13.74
N CYS A 170 -9.13 13.34 13.50
CA CYS A 170 -10.40 14.07 13.45
C CYS A 170 -11.57 13.09 13.48
N GLU A 171 -12.75 13.56 13.86
CA GLU A 171 -13.97 12.81 13.57
C GLU A 171 -14.21 12.78 12.05
N THR A 172 -14.64 11.63 11.56
CA THR A 172 -14.84 11.40 10.11
C THR A 172 -16.33 11.29 9.77
N GLU A 173 -16.67 11.77 8.58
CA GLU A 173 -18.03 11.71 8.04
C GLU A 173 -18.05 11.00 6.68
N GLY A 174 -19.22 10.52 6.28
CA GLY A 174 -19.42 9.87 4.99
C GLY A 174 -18.62 8.58 4.84
N LEU A 175 -17.74 8.53 3.83
CA LEU A 175 -16.87 7.38 3.55
C LEU A 175 -15.49 7.49 4.21
N PHE A 176 -15.10 8.64 4.75
CA PHE A 176 -13.82 8.78 5.40
C PHE A 176 -13.67 7.88 6.63
N GLY A 177 -12.49 7.34 6.83
CA GLY A 177 -12.19 6.46 7.96
C GLY A 177 -12.89 5.10 7.87
N THR A 178 -13.03 4.54 6.67
CA THR A 178 -13.76 3.29 6.45
C THR A 178 -13.03 2.34 5.51
N ILE A 179 -13.39 1.05 5.58
CA ILE A 179 -13.22 0.11 4.47
C ILE A 179 -14.60 -0.09 3.84
N THR A 180 -14.67 0.09 2.53
CA THR A 180 -15.91 -0.08 1.75
C THR A 180 -15.81 -1.27 0.80
N ARG A 181 -16.95 -1.71 0.27
CA ARG A 181 -17.04 -2.63 -0.87
C ARG A 181 -18.09 -2.16 -1.86
N MET A 182 -17.93 -2.48 -3.13
CA MET A 182 -18.85 -2.13 -4.19
C MET A 182 -18.91 -3.20 -5.27
N ASP A 183 -19.92 -3.16 -6.13
CA ASP A 183 -19.97 -4.05 -7.28
C ASP A 183 -18.84 -3.72 -8.29
N PRO A 184 -18.29 -4.72 -9.00
CA PRO A 184 -17.21 -4.49 -9.96
C PRO A 184 -17.54 -3.50 -11.08
N ASP A 185 -18.82 -3.37 -11.42
CA ASP A 185 -19.31 -2.47 -12.46
C ASP A 185 -19.74 -1.09 -11.92
N GLY A 186 -19.49 -0.81 -10.64
CA GLY A 186 -19.80 0.46 -10.00
C GLY A 186 -20.98 0.38 -9.03
N GLY A 187 -21.50 1.55 -8.66
CA GLY A 187 -22.59 1.67 -7.70
C GLY A 187 -22.18 2.36 -6.41
N THR A 188 -23.09 2.37 -5.44
CA THR A 188 -22.85 3.02 -4.14
C THR A 188 -21.98 2.12 -3.26
N PRO A 189 -20.83 2.62 -2.75
CA PRO A 189 -20.01 1.88 -1.82
C PRO A 189 -20.76 1.56 -0.52
N GLU A 190 -20.67 0.31 -0.07
CA GLU A 190 -21.19 -0.16 1.21
C GLU A 190 -20.05 -0.21 2.25
N VAL A 191 -20.28 0.33 3.44
CA VAL A 191 -19.27 0.36 4.50
C VAL A 191 -19.17 -1.00 5.19
N VAL A 192 -17.96 -1.56 5.25
CA VAL A 192 -17.62 -2.84 5.90
C VAL A 192 -17.00 -2.63 7.28
N ALA A 193 -16.13 -1.62 7.44
CA ALA A 193 -15.49 -1.25 8.70
C ALA A 193 -15.47 0.26 8.87
N ARG A 194 -15.59 0.75 10.11
CA ARG A 194 -15.55 2.18 10.49
C ARG A 194 -14.47 2.42 11.52
N GLY A 195 -14.09 3.69 11.70
CA GLY A 195 -13.05 4.05 12.67
C GLY A 195 -11.69 3.49 12.29
N VAL A 196 -11.41 3.48 10.99
CA VAL A 196 -10.14 3.06 10.36
C VAL A 196 -9.41 4.31 9.92
N ARG A 197 -8.20 4.56 10.46
CA ARG A 197 -7.50 5.80 10.15
C ARG A 197 -6.90 5.83 8.74
N ASN A 198 -6.08 4.84 8.41
CA ASN A 198 -5.39 4.76 7.12
C ASN A 198 -4.98 3.32 6.82
N SER A 199 -5.91 2.53 6.32
CA SER A 199 -5.66 1.17 5.86
C SER A 199 -5.23 1.20 4.40
N VAL A 200 -4.06 0.62 4.11
CA VAL A 200 -3.50 0.46 2.75
C VAL A 200 -3.01 -0.97 2.50
N GLY A 201 -3.62 -1.93 3.17
CA GLY A 201 -3.35 -3.34 2.97
C GLY A 201 -4.40 -4.20 3.65
N PHE A 202 -4.93 -5.15 2.91
CA PHE A 202 -5.88 -6.11 3.45
C PHE A 202 -5.89 -7.40 2.61
N ASP A 203 -6.36 -8.48 3.23
CA ASP A 203 -6.56 -9.77 2.57
C ASP A 203 -7.60 -10.59 3.33
N TRP A 204 -8.03 -11.69 2.78
CA TRP A 204 -9.00 -12.58 3.39
C TRP A 204 -8.33 -13.85 3.90
N HIS A 205 -8.69 -14.22 5.13
CA HIS A 205 -8.22 -15.47 5.70
C HIS A 205 -8.62 -16.66 4.81
N PRO A 206 -7.68 -17.49 4.33
CA PRO A 206 -7.94 -18.46 3.26
C PRO A 206 -8.98 -19.53 3.60
N GLN A 207 -9.20 -19.81 4.88
CA GLN A 207 -10.13 -20.85 5.34
C GLN A 207 -11.47 -20.29 5.80
N THR A 208 -11.49 -19.09 6.42
CA THR A 208 -12.72 -18.51 6.98
C THR A 208 -13.37 -17.47 6.07
N GLY A 209 -12.61 -16.88 5.14
CA GLY A 209 -13.05 -15.78 4.30
C GLY A 209 -13.23 -14.46 5.03
N GLU A 210 -12.78 -14.36 6.29
CA GLU A 210 -12.82 -13.11 7.05
C GLU A 210 -11.78 -12.11 6.52
N LEU A 211 -12.18 -10.86 6.42
CA LEU A 211 -11.29 -9.77 6.03
C LEU A 211 -10.33 -9.42 7.18
N TRP A 212 -9.06 -9.31 6.86
CA TRP A 212 -8.03 -8.78 7.74
C TRP A 212 -7.37 -7.58 7.09
N PHE A 213 -7.02 -6.56 7.88
CA PHE A 213 -6.43 -5.33 7.35
C PHE A 213 -5.42 -4.72 8.31
N THR A 214 -4.42 -4.03 7.75
CA THR A 214 -3.50 -3.17 8.49
C THR A 214 -4.08 -1.78 8.64
N ASP A 215 -3.83 -1.11 9.78
CA ASP A 215 -4.16 0.30 9.97
C ASP A 215 -3.01 1.05 10.60
N ASN A 216 -2.70 2.23 10.07
CA ASN A 216 -1.63 3.09 10.56
C ASN A 216 -2.14 3.99 11.67
N GLY A 217 -1.52 3.95 12.86
CA GLY A 217 -1.84 4.77 14.00
C GLY A 217 -1.59 6.27 13.76
N ARG A 218 -2.22 7.14 14.60
CA ARG A 218 -2.01 8.59 14.49
C ARG A 218 -0.56 8.99 14.80
N ASP A 219 -0.11 10.06 14.14
CA ASP A 219 1.21 10.63 14.36
C ASP A 219 1.25 11.53 15.60
N ARG A 220 2.46 11.74 16.14
CA ARG A 220 2.79 12.78 17.14
C ARG A 220 2.23 12.50 18.54
N MET A 221 2.19 11.24 18.94
CA MET A 221 1.95 10.82 20.32
C MET A 221 3.24 10.35 21.04
N GLY A 222 4.41 10.56 20.43
CA GLY A 222 5.70 10.06 20.91
C GLY A 222 6.18 8.86 20.11
N ASP A 223 7.32 8.30 20.51
CA ASP A 223 7.97 7.21 19.77
C ASP A 223 7.24 5.88 19.93
N ASP A 224 6.66 5.61 21.10
CA ASP A 224 6.20 4.28 21.48
C ASP A 224 4.66 4.11 21.42
N VAL A 225 3.93 5.17 21.08
CA VAL A 225 2.47 5.16 20.96
C VAL A 225 1.98 6.05 19.83
N PRO A 226 0.86 5.67 19.19
CA PRO A 226 0.17 4.41 19.31
C PRO A 226 0.86 3.32 18.46
N PRO A 227 0.55 2.03 18.70
CA PRO A 227 0.94 0.98 17.77
C PRO A 227 0.18 1.14 16.46
N ASP A 228 0.75 0.66 15.35
CA ASP A 228 -0.01 0.30 14.17
C ASP A 228 -0.76 -1.01 14.46
N GLU A 229 -1.74 -1.36 13.64
CA GLU A 229 -2.68 -2.42 13.93
C GLU A 229 -2.82 -3.43 12.79
N LEU A 230 -2.95 -4.71 13.16
CA LEU A 230 -3.52 -5.72 12.30
C LEU A 230 -4.90 -6.08 12.86
N ASN A 231 -5.92 -5.78 12.09
CA ASN A 231 -7.33 -5.91 12.45
C ASN A 231 -8.01 -7.08 11.74
N ARG A 232 -9.08 -7.61 12.33
CA ARG A 232 -9.91 -8.69 11.80
C ARG A 232 -11.37 -8.27 11.81
N VAL A 233 -12.06 -8.44 10.69
CA VAL A 233 -13.50 -8.14 10.55
C VAL A 233 -14.30 -9.42 10.75
N ALA A 234 -14.65 -9.71 12.00
CA ALA A 234 -15.56 -10.81 12.33
C ALA A 234 -17.03 -10.46 12.00
N GLU A 235 -17.40 -9.19 12.15
CA GLU A 235 -18.74 -8.66 11.87
C GLU A 235 -18.63 -7.36 11.07
N PRO A 236 -19.24 -7.25 9.88
CA PRO A 236 -19.26 -6.01 9.13
C PRO A 236 -19.95 -4.86 9.87
N GLY A 237 -19.51 -3.63 9.59
CA GLY A 237 -20.09 -2.39 10.14
C GLY A 237 -19.56 -2.00 11.53
N ARG A 238 -18.70 -2.80 12.16
CA ARG A 238 -18.09 -2.49 13.45
C ARG A 238 -17.08 -1.34 13.35
N HIS A 239 -16.81 -0.73 14.51
CA HIS A 239 -15.90 0.41 14.68
C HIS A 239 -14.56 -0.03 15.28
N TYR A 240 -13.43 0.40 14.68
CA TYR A 240 -12.06 -0.03 15.03
C TYR A 240 -11.25 1.00 15.83
N GLY A 241 -11.91 2.02 16.38
CA GLY A 241 -11.38 2.92 17.40
C GLY A 241 -11.12 4.35 16.94
N PHE A 242 -10.55 4.60 15.77
CA PHE A 242 -10.22 5.96 15.33
C PHE A 242 -11.45 6.86 15.20
N PRO A 243 -11.43 8.11 15.73
CA PRO A 243 -10.29 8.81 16.34
C PRO A 243 -10.20 8.65 17.87
N PHE A 244 -11.07 7.92 18.51
CA PHE A 244 -11.28 7.94 19.97
C PHE A 244 -10.29 7.05 20.73
N CYS A 245 -9.91 5.92 20.13
CA CYS A 245 -9.07 4.89 20.72
C CYS A 245 -8.08 4.33 19.71
N HIS A 246 -6.86 4.02 20.15
CA HIS A 246 -5.80 3.44 19.37
C HIS A 246 -5.31 2.15 20.01
N GLY A 247 -4.95 1.15 19.19
CA GLY A 247 -4.45 -0.13 19.71
C GLY A 247 -5.42 -0.87 20.62
N GLY A 248 -6.70 -0.46 20.68
CA GLY A 248 -7.74 -1.05 21.50
C GLY A 248 -7.71 -0.65 22.99
N ASP A 249 -6.70 0.09 23.48
CA ASP A 249 -6.55 0.44 24.89
C ASP A 249 -5.89 1.80 25.16
N VAL A 250 -5.55 2.57 24.13
CA VAL A 250 -4.95 3.90 24.24
C VAL A 250 -5.98 4.96 23.87
N PRO A 251 -6.64 5.63 24.85
CA PRO A 251 -7.53 6.74 24.55
C PRO A 251 -6.79 7.87 23.85
N ASP A 252 -7.42 8.46 22.83
CA ASP A 252 -6.85 9.62 22.15
C ASP A 252 -6.81 10.83 23.10
N PRO A 253 -5.69 11.60 23.16
CA PRO A 253 -5.58 12.74 24.07
C PRO A 253 -6.51 13.91 23.74
N GLU A 254 -7.03 13.99 22.49
CA GLU A 254 -7.92 15.08 22.04
C GLU A 254 -9.38 14.62 21.88
N TYR A 255 -9.60 13.34 21.55
CA TYR A 255 -10.90 12.79 21.20
C TYR A 255 -11.37 11.67 22.15
N GLY A 256 -10.51 11.15 23.02
CA GLY A 256 -10.82 10.02 23.88
C GLY A 256 -12.02 10.23 24.83
N ASP A 257 -12.33 11.48 25.18
CA ASP A 257 -13.50 11.83 26.00
C ASP A 257 -14.84 11.73 25.23
N ARG A 258 -14.81 11.56 23.89
CA ARG A 258 -15.98 11.52 23.03
C ARG A 258 -16.38 10.10 22.62
N GLY A 259 -15.57 9.12 22.97
CA GLY A 259 -15.80 7.70 22.69
C GLY A 259 -15.07 6.83 23.70
N SER A 260 -15.18 5.53 23.55
CA SER A 260 -14.58 4.57 24.48
C SER A 260 -13.81 3.50 23.74
N CYS A 261 -12.67 3.07 24.31
CA CYS A 261 -11.95 1.88 23.83
C CYS A 261 -12.80 0.60 23.98
N ASP A 262 -13.69 0.53 24.98
CA ASP A 262 -14.57 -0.63 25.21
C ASP A 262 -15.62 -0.83 24.09
N GLU A 263 -15.91 0.22 23.33
CA GLU A 263 -16.86 0.16 22.20
C GLU A 263 -16.18 -0.19 20.85
N ALA A 264 -14.85 -0.09 20.81
CA ALA A 264 -14.07 -0.40 19.63
C ALA A 264 -13.74 -1.90 19.56
N VAL A 265 -13.63 -2.42 18.35
CA VAL A 265 -13.04 -3.74 18.13
C VAL A 265 -11.53 -3.60 18.33
N PRO A 266 -10.93 -4.30 19.30
CA PRO A 266 -9.48 -4.24 19.49
C PRO A 266 -8.75 -4.92 18.31
N PRO A 267 -7.52 -4.51 17.99
CA PRO A 267 -6.72 -5.17 16.96
C PRO A 267 -6.49 -6.65 17.32
N ALA A 268 -6.49 -7.51 16.32
CA ALA A 268 -6.09 -8.91 16.47
C ALA A 268 -4.62 -9.02 16.91
N GLN A 269 -3.76 -8.13 16.36
CA GLN A 269 -2.35 -7.99 16.73
C GLN A 269 -1.95 -6.51 16.73
N LYS A 270 -1.39 -6.03 17.83
CA LYS A 270 -0.68 -4.75 17.85
C LYS A 270 0.65 -4.92 17.14
N LEU A 271 0.92 -4.06 16.18
CA LEU A 271 2.19 -3.98 15.47
C LEU A 271 3.13 -2.97 16.15
N GLY A 272 4.34 -2.80 15.66
CA GLY A 272 5.23 -1.77 16.18
C GLY A 272 4.65 -0.37 16.02
N PRO A 273 4.94 0.56 16.92
CA PRO A 273 4.47 1.94 16.82
C PRO A 273 5.12 2.64 15.62
N HIS A 274 4.28 3.22 14.75
CA HIS A 274 4.71 3.98 13.57
C HIS A 274 5.53 3.19 12.54
N VAL A 275 5.40 1.86 12.49
CA VAL A 275 6.08 1.05 11.46
C VAL A 275 5.56 1.29 10.06
N ALA A 276 4.43 1.98 9.93
CA ALA A 276 3.69 2.20 8.71
C ALA A 276 3.38 0.86 8.01
N ALA A 277 2.64 0.01 8.72
CA ALA A 277 2.17 -1.27 8.20
C ALA A 277 1.19 -1.02 7.04
N ILE A 278 1.54 -1.47 5.84
CA ILE A 278 0.76 -1.25 4.62
C ILE A 278 0.40 -2.57 3.95
N GLY A 279 0.93 -2.92 2.80
CA GLY A 279 0.54 -4.16 2.11
C GLY A 279 0.67 -5.40 2.98
N MET A 280 -0.35 -6.24 2.98
CA MET A 280 -0.35 -7.51 3.70
C MET A 280 -0.96 -8.63 2.88
N ARG A 281 -0.51 -9.87 3.09
CA ARG A 281 -1.10 -11.07 2.47
C ARG A 281 -1.02 -12.27 3.40
N PHE A 282 -2.06 -13.09 3.33
CA PHE A 282 -1.96 -14.47 3.78
C PHE A 282 -1.10 -15.28 2.79
N TYR A 283 -0.15 -16.01 3.30
CA TYR A 283 0.66 -16.88 2.47
C TYR A 283 -0.13 -18.14 2.07
N THR A 284 -0.52 -18.23 0.81
CA THR A 284 -1.30 -19.34 0.26
C THR A 284 -0.45 -20.25 -0.65
N GLY A 285 0.82 -19.90 -0.85
CA GLY A 285 1.75 -20.69 -1.65
C GLY A 285 2.18 -22.00 -0.98
N ASP A 286 2.91 -22.79 -1.74
CA ASP A 286 3.45 -24.08 -1.31
C ASP A 286 4.98 -24.19 -1.47
N GLN A 287 5.64 -23.11 -1.92
CA GLN A 287 7.10 -23.06 -2.05
C GLN A 287 7.79 -22.93 -0.68
N PHE A 288 7.23 -22.13 0.24
CA PHE A 288 7.79 -21.98 1.58
C PHE A 288 7.44 -23.19 2.45
N PRO A 289 8.22 -23.48 3.52
CA PRO A 289 7.89 -24.51 4.49
C PRO A 289 6.46 -24.45 5.01
N ALA A 290 5.89 -25.59 5.35
CA ALA A 290 4.47 -25.73 5.71
C ALA A 290 4.03 -24.82 6.88
N GLU A 291 4.95 -24.46 7.78
CA GLU A 291 4.67 -23.53 8.91
C GLU A 291 4.39 -22.11 8.49
N TYR A 292 4.69 -21.72 7.24
CA TYR A 292 4.34 -20.41 6.70
C TYR A 292 2.95 -20.35 6.08
N ARG A 293 2.34 -21.51 5.81
CA ARG A 293 1.04 -21.57 5.17
C ARG A 293 -0.05 -20.95 6.03
N ASN A 294 -0.86 -20.07 5.43
CA ASN A 294 -1.91 -19.26 6.07
C ASN A 294 -1.39 -18.29 7.17
N GLN A 295 -0.09 -18.03 7.21
CA GLN A 295 0.47 -16.97 8.03
C GLN A 295 0.43 -15.64 7.27
N ILE A 296 0.60 -14.52 7.98
CA ILE A 296 0.42 -13.18 7.41
C ILE A 296 1.78 -12.51 7.24
N PHE A 297 2.13 -12.15 6.01
CA PHE A 297 3.25 -11.27 5.71
C PHE A 297 2.77 -9.82 5.60
N ILE A 298 3.52 -8.88 6.18
CA ILE A 298 3.19 -7.45 6.20
C ILE A 298 4.40 -6.65 5.75
N ALA A 299 4.21 -5.75 4.79
CA ALA A 299 5.20 -4.73 4.45
C ALA A 299 5.12 -3.59 5.46
N GLU A 300 6.18 -3.38 6.22
CA GLU A 300 6.36 -2.22 7.09
C GLU A 300 7.19 -1.17 6.36
N HIS A 301 6.51 -0.13 5.88
CA HIS A 301 7.11 0.91 5.05
C HIS A 301 8.12 1.78 5.81
N GLY A 302 8.02 1.81 7.14
CA GLY A 302 8.97 2.44 8.03
C GLY A 302 8.58 3.82 8.52
N SER A 303 9.00 4.11 9.74
CA SER A 303 8.65 5.34 10.48
C SER A 303 9.28 6.59 9.87
N TRP A 304 8.60 7.73 10.01
CA TRP A 304 9.11 9.06 9.66
C TRP A 304 9.10 10.01 10.87
N ASN A 305 8.30 9.70 11.90
CA ASN A 305 8.00 10.57 13.05
C ASN A 305 8.53 10.02 14.39
N ARG A 306 9.59 9.20 14.34
CA ARG A 306 10.29 8.66 15.52
C ARG A 306 11.68 9.24 15.66
N SER A 307 12.20 9.28 16.89
CA SER A 307 13.60 9.64 17.18
C SER A 307 14.59 8.65 16.57
N GLU A 308 14.26 7.35 16.63
CA GLU A 308 14.99 6.27 15.96
C GLU A 308 14.04 5.56 15.00
N LYS A 309 14.45 5.36 13.76
CA LYS A 309 13.63 4.71 12.74
C LYS A 309 13.40 3.23 13.04
N ILE A 310 12.18 2.78 12.78
CA ILE A 310 11.79 1.36 12.81
C ILE A 310 10.95 1.00 11.58
N GLY A 311 10.69 -0.31 11.39
CA GLY A 311 10.04 -0.81 10.18
C GLY A 311 11.07 -0.97 9.05
N TYR A 312 10.75 -0.57 7.83
CA TYR A 312 11.59 -0.77 6.63
C TYR A 312 11.94 -2.25 6.42
N ARG A 313 10.92 -3.11 6.54
CA ARG A 313 11.08 -4.57 6.53
C ARG A 313 9.80 -5.27 6.13
N VAL A 314 9.86 -6.56 5.93
CA VAL A 314 8.69 -7.45 5.89
C VAL A 314 8.63 -8.21 7.21
N THR A 315 7.47 -8.21 7.85
CA THR A 315 7.21 -8.95 9.07
C THR A 315 6.26 -10.12 8.83
N LEU A 316 6.28 -11.05 9.77
CA LEU A 316 5.45 -12.24 9.80
C LEU A 316 4.62 -12.26 11.08
N VAL A 317 3.30 -12.38 10.95
CA VAL A 317 2.40 -12.68 12.05
C VAL A 317 2.01 -14.14 11.92
N ARG A 318 2.32 -14.94 12.95
CA ARG A 318 1.94 -16.35 13.01
C ARG A 318 0.61 -16.48 13.73
N LEU A 319 -0.24 -17.31 13.15
CA LEU A 319 -1.55 -17.66 13.71
C LEU A 319 -1.53 -19.10 14.22
N ASP A 320 -2.26 -19.35 15.31
CA ASP A 320 -2.59 -20.68 15.73
C ASP A 320 -3.67 -21.31 14.82
N PRO A 321 -4.00 -22.61 14.99
CA PRO A 321 -5.06 -23.24 14.21
C PRO A 321 -6.47 -22.65 14.39
N ALA A 322 -6.70 -21.83 15.43
CA ALA A 322 -7.95 -21.11 15.64
C ALA A 322 -7.96 -19.73 14.96
N GLY A 323 -6.86 -19.34 14.29
CA GLY A 323 -6.71 -18.04 13.66
C GLY A 323 -6.38 -16.90 14.63
N THR A 324 -5.79 -17.23 15.80
CA THR A 324 -5.36 -16.23 16.78
C THR A 324 -3.87 -15.95 16.60
N PRO A 325 -3.44 -14.67 16.53
CA PRO A 325 -2.02 -14.32 16.49
C PRO A 325 -1.27 -14.83 17.72
N VAL A 326 -0.13 -15.49 17.50
CA VAL A 326 0.73 -16.04 18.54
C VAL A 326 2.15 -15.49 18.51
N SER A 327 2.59 -14.93 17.40
CA SER A 327 3.84 -14.16 17.29
C SER A 327 3.77 -13.09 16.20
N TYR A 328 4.60 -12.07 16.36
CA TYR A 328 4.85 -11.02 15.38
C TYR A 328 6.37 -10.78 15.35
N GLU A 329 7.00 -11.04 14.23
CA GLU A 329 8.45 -11.09 14.10
C GLU A 329 8.95 -10.57 12.75
N PRO A 330 10.18 -10.04 12.64
CA PRO A 330 10.80 -9.75 11.35
C PRO A 330 10.97 -11.02 10.52
N PHE A 331 10.67 -10.94 9.21
CA PHE A 331 10.91 -12.00 8.24
C PHE A 331 12.03 -11.62 7.27
N ALA A 332 11.95 -10.42 6.67
CA ALA A 332 13.00 -9.89 5.81
C ALA A 332 13.34 -8.47 6.26
N GLU A 333 14.59 -8.21 6.63
CA GLU A 333 15.03 -6.90 7.13
C GLU A 333 16.39 -6.52 6.57
N GLY A 334 16.70 -5.21 6.53
CA GLY A 334 17.98 -4.72 6.00
C GLY A 334 17.85 -3.55 5.04
N TRP A 335 16.64 -3.14 4.67
CA TRP A 335 16.40 -1.91 3.89
C TRP A 335 16.75 -0.64 4.67
N LEU A 336 16.84 -0.72 5.99
CA LEU A 336 17.36 0.32 6.87
C LEU A 336 18.75 -0.07 7.39
N GLN A 337 19.73 0.83 7.27
CA GLN A 337 21.08 0.68 7.78
C GLN A 337 21.39 1.85 8.72
N GLY A 338 21.34 1.60 10.04
CA GLY A 338 21.32 2.68 11.03
C GLY A 338 20.08 3.55 10.83
N GLU A 339 20.27 4.83 10.52
CA GLU A 339 19.17 5.77 10.23
C GLU A 339 19.00 6.07 8.73
N GLU A 340 19.71 5.35 7.85
CA GLU A 340 19.63 5.55 6.40
C GLU A 340 18.91 4.39 5.73
N ALA A 341 17.75 4.69 5.13
CA ALA A 341 17.00 3.74 4.32
C ALA A 341 17.48 3.77 2.87
N TRP A 342 17.75 2.60 2.29
CA TRP A 342 17.99 2.43 0.87
C TRP A 342 16.78 1.89 0.11
N GLY A 343 15.78 1.37 0.83
CA GLY A 343 14.51 0.87 0.31
C GLY A 343 13.40 0.95 1.35
N ARG A 344 12.15 0.81 0.90
CA ARG A 344 10.95 0.86 1.73
C ARG A 344 9.91 -0.14 1.20
N PRO A 345 9.78 -1.33 1.79
CA PRO A 345 8.74 -2.28 1.42
C PRO A 345 7.35 -1.67 1.47
N ALA A 346 6.59 -1.79 0.38
CA ALA A 346 5.28 -1.14 0.22
C ALA A 346 4.14 -2.15 0.07
N ASP A 347 4.36 -3.27 -0.59
CA ASP A 347 3.38 -4.35 -0.72
C ASP A 347 4.08 -5.69 -0.73
N VAL A 348 3.34 -6.74 -0.41
CA VAL A 348 3.73 -8.14 -0.57
C VAL A 348 2.68 -8.88 -1.38
N LEU A 349 3.10 -9.80 -2.24
CA LEU A 349 2.20 -10.61 -3.07
C LEU A 349 2.76 -12.04 -3.21
N VAL A 350 1.91 -13.03 -3.01
CA VAL A 350 2.28 -14.42 -3.29
C VAL A 350 2.21 -14.66 -4.79
N ALA A 351 3.35 -14.98 -5.39
CA ALA A 351 3.45 -15.29 -6.81
C ALA A 351 2.87 -16.69 -7.14
N PRO A 352 2.54 -16.98 -8.40
CA PRO A 352 1.97 -18.27 -8.80
C PRO A 352 2.82 -19.50 -8.48
N ASP A 353 4.15 -19.34 -8.37
CA ASP A 353 5.06 -20.41 -7.97
C ASP A 353 5.21 -20.57 -6.44
N GLY A 354 4.48 -19.74 -5.68
CA GLY A 354 4.55 -19.71 -4.22
C GLY A 354 5.67 -18.84 -3.65
N SER A 355 6.51 -18.19 -4.45
CA SER A 355 7.45 -17.18 -3.96
C SER A 355 6.72 -15.93 -3.47
N LEU A 356 7.40 -15.10 -2.66
CA LEU A 356 6.86 -13.83 -2.17
C LEU A 356 7.49 -12.66 -2.90
N LEU A 357 6.67 -11.88 -3.62
CA LEU A 357 7.09 -10.60 -4.20
C LEU A 357 6.99 -9.49 -3.16
N VAL A 358 7.91 -8.54 -3.22
CA VAL A 358 7.94 -7.35 -2.35
C VAL A 358 8.14 -6.11 -3.23
N ALA A 359 7.17 -5.20 -3.22
CA ALA A 359 7.29 -3.90 -3.87
C ALA A 359 8.05 -2.91 -2.97
N ASP A 360 8.87 -2.07 -3.58
CA ASP A 360 9.67 -1.04 -2.91
C ASP A 360 9.52 0.29 -3.66
N ASP A 361 8.79 1.24 -3.07
CA ASP A 361 8.48 2.51 -3.70
C ASP A 361 9.60 3.55 -3.59
N PHE A 362 10.59 3.28 -2.76
CA PHE A 362 11.74 4.14 -2.56
C PHE A 362 12.93 3.73 -3.44
N ALA A 363 13.13 2.43 -3.65
CA ALA A 363 14.17 1.88 -4.51
C ALA A 363 13.67 1.65 -5.95
N ASP A 364 12.40 1.93 -6.26
CA ASP A 364 11.78 1.71 -7.57
C ASP A 364 11.95 0.27 -8.06
N ALA A 365 11.69 -0.71 -7.19
CA ALA A 365 12.00 -2.11 -7.45
C ALA A 365 10.91 -3.07 -6.98
N ILE A 366 10.91 -4.25 -7.59
CA ILE A 366 10.19 -5.43 -7.11
C ILE A 366 11.22 -6.50 -6.81
N TYR A 367 11.20 -7.01 -5.59
CA TYR A 367 12.02 -8.15 -5.17
C TYR A 367 11.18 -9.42 -5.16
N ARG A 368 11.87 -10.55 -5.24
CA ARG A 368 11.30 -11.89 -5.12
C ARG A 368 12.06 -12.65 -4.02
N ILE A 369 11.34 -13.18 -3.05
CA ILE A 369 11.88 -14.02 -1.99
C ILE A 369 11.46 -15.46 -2.27
N VAL A 370 12.45 -16.36 -2.29
CA VAL A 370 12.28 -17.80 -2.57
C VAL A 370 12.86 -18.62 -1.44
N TYR A 371 12.33 -19.84 -1.27
CA TYR A 371 12.89 -20.83 -0.38
C TYR A 371 13.56 -21.94 -1.20
N GLU A 372 14.85 -22.17 -0.97
CA GLU A 372 15.64 -23.18 -1.69
C GLU A 372 15.90 -24.44 -0.86
N GLY A 373 15.37 -24.47 0.37
CA GLY A 373 15.67 -25.52 1.34
C GLY A 373 16.88 -25.18 2.21
N GLY A 374 16.87 -25.67 3.44
CA GLY A 374 18.07 -25.63 4.32
C GLY A 374 18.84 -26.94 4.16
N ASP A 375 20.17 -26.83 4.09
CA ASP A 375 21.06 -27.98 4.20
C ASP A 375 20.98 -28.62 5.61
#